data_18fa6d1d3e86d22d7dd74c45324a6b43
#
_entry.id   18fa6d1d3e86d22d7dd74c45324a6b43
#
_cell.length_a   1.000
_cell.length_b   1.000
_cell.length_c   1.000
_cell.angle_alpha   90.00
_cell.angle_beta   90.00
_cell.angle_gamma   90.00
#
_symmetry.space_group_name_H-M   'P 1'
#
loop_
_entity.id
_entity.type
_entity.pdbx_description
1 polymer ?
#
loop_
_entity_poly.entity_id
_entity_poly.type
_entity_poly.pdbx_seq_one_letter_code
_entity_poly.pdbx_strand_id
1 'polypeptide(L)'
;ALPMLYVPRHFFINNHVAVEEALGAETYAEILYHAGYKSAWYWCEKEAECHGLEGVDVFEHYMTRLSQRGWGHFIVEAIDLDAGTCRVRLEHSAFAYQLGKTGHKEEYMFTGWFAGAMDQILAARGSDLRTISEQTQSAAEDGCEVGVFKVKPLTGAAR
;
A
#
# COMPACT_ATOMS: atom_id res chain seq x y z
N ALA A 1 -8.03 13.51 -13.98
CA ALA A 1 -8.17 12.24 -13.24
C ALA A 1 -7.59 11.09 -14.05
N LEU A 2 -6.88 10.19 -13.40
CA LEU A 2 -6.34 9.00 -14.05
C LEU A 2 -7.46 8.01 -14.38
N PRO A 3 -7.44 7.35 -15.56
CA PRO A 3 -8.40 6.32 -15.90
C PRO A 3 -8.37 5.15 -14.91
N MET A 4 -9.54 4.66 -14.54
CA MET A 4 -9.69 3.57 -13.58
C MET A 4 -10.49 2.40 -14.18
N LEU A 5 -10.16 1.20 -13.74
CA LEU A 5 -10.98 0.01 -13.99
C LEU A 5 -11.91 -0.24 -12.80
N TYR A 6 -13.14 -0.62 -13.11
CA TYR A 6 -14.13 -1.05 -12.12
C TYR A 6 -14.22 -2.57 -12.14
N VAL A 7 -13.84 -3.22 -11.04
CA VAL A 7 -13.73 -4.68 -10.97
C VAL A 7 -14.52 -5.21 -9.76
N PRO A 8 -15.34 -6.26 -9.93
CA PRO A 8 -16.00 -6.90 -8.78
C PRO A 8 -14.98 -7.45 -7.79
N ARG A 9 -15.21 -7.21 -6.48
CA ARG A 9 -14.32 -7.65 -5.41
C ARG A 9 -14.03 -9.16 -5.46
N HIS A 10 -15.05 -10.00 -5.57
CA HIS A 10 -14.89 -11.45 -5.58
C HIS A 10 -14.07 -11.95 -6.76
N PHE A 11 -14.24 -11.34 -7.95
CA PHE A 11 -13.42 -11.69 -9.11
C PHE A 11 -11.94 -11.36 -8.88
N PHE A 12 -11.67 -10.15 -8.38
CA PHE A 12 -10.31 -9.73 -8.09
C PHE A 12 -9.62 -10.65 -7.07
N ILE A 13 -10.28 -10.94 -5.96
CA ILE A 13 -9.71 -11.76 -4.89
C ILE A 13 -9.56 -13.22 -5.33
N ASN A 14 -10.52 -13.78 -6.08
CA ASN A 14 -10.38 -15.12 -6.64
C ASN A 14 -9.18 -15.21 -7.60
N ASN A 15 -8.97 -14.18 -8.43
CA ASN A 15 -7.79 -14.11 -9.29
C ASN A 15 -6.50 -14.02 -8.48
N HIS A 16 -6.48 -13.19 -7.44
CA HIS A 16 -5.34 -13.07 -6.52
C HIS A 16 -4.98 -14.41 -5.87
N VAL A 17 -5.95 -15.12 -5.33
CA VAL A 17 -5.76 -16.45 -4.72
C VAL A 17 -5.23 -17.46 -5.73
N ALA A 18 -5.78 -17.49 -6.94
CA ALA A 18 -5.33 -18.41 -7.98
C ALA A 18 -3.87 -18.15 -8.40
N VAL A 19 -3.46 -16.90 -8.50
CA VAL A 19 -2.06 -16.54 -8.81
C VAL A 19 -1.14 -16.87 -7.64
N GLU A 20 -1.56 -16.61 -6.41
CA GLU A 20 -0.82 -16.96 -5.21
C GLU A 20 -0.59 -18.49 -5.09
N GLU A 21 -1.61 -19.30 -5.37
CA GLU A 21 -1.50 -20.75 -5.42
C GLU A 21 -0.52 -21.23 -6.50
N ALA A 22 -0.49 -20.59 -7.65
CA ALA A 22 0.38 -20.94 -8.76
C ALA A 22 1.86 -20.57 -8.53
N LEU A 23 2.13 -19.42 -7.91
CA LEU A 23 3.47 -18.85 -7.75
C LEU A 23 4.06 -19.04 -6.34
N GLY A 24 3.22 -19.26 -5.34
CA GLY A 24 3.56 -19.12 -3.93
C GLY A 24 3.43 -17.66 -3.45
N ALA A 25 3.02 -17.50 -2.19
CA ALA A 25 2.76 -16.19 -1.59
C ALA A 25 3.98 -15.27 -1.59
N GLU A 26 5.17 -15.80 -1.30
CA GLU A 26 6.41 -15.02 -1.25
C GLU A 26 6.78 -14.43 -2.61
N THR A 27 6.78 -15.24 -3.66
CA THR A 27 7.06 -14.79 -5.02
C THR A 27 6.02 -13.79 -5.51
N TYR A 28 4.75 -14.06 -5.25
CA TYR A 28 3.68 -13.15 -5.65
C TYR A 28 3.73 -11.82 -4.90
N ALA A 29 4.04 -11.83 -3.61
CA ALA A 29 4.23 -10.62 -2.80
C ALA A 29 5.35 -9.73 -3.35
N GLU A 30 6.47 -10.33 -3.78
CA GLU A 30 7.57 -9.58 -4.39
C GLU A 30 7.18 -8.93 -5.72
N ILE A 31 6.50 -9.68 -6.58
CA ILE A 31 5.97 -9.16 -7.86
C ILE A 31 5.01 -7.99 -7.63
N LEU A 32 4.06 -8.17 -6.72
CA LEU A 32 3.08 -7.14 -6.37
C LEU A 32 3.71 -5.91 -5.73
N TYR A 33 4.76 -6.11 -4.92
CA TYR A 33 5.50 -5.00 -4.32
C TYR A 33 6.09 -4.08 -5.39
N HIS A 34 6.82 -4.63 -6.34
CA HIS A 34 7.45 -3.85 -7.42
C HIS A 34 6.42 -3.20 -8.34
N ALA A 35 5.38 -3.92 -8.72
CA ALA A 35 4.31 -3.38 -9.55
C ALA A 35 3.54 -2.27 -8.83
N GLY A 36 3.22 -2.50 -7.56
CA GLY A 36 2.51 -1.54 -6.71
C GLY A 36 3.33 -0.28 -6.44
N TYR A 37 4.63 -0.42 -6.19
CA TYR A 37 5.56 0.68 -6.01
C TYR A 37 5.55 1.64 -7.22
N LYS A 38 5.74 1.10 -8.42
CA LYS A 38 5.71 1.88 -9.66
C LYS A 38 4.36 2.56 -9.89
N SER A 39 3.29 1.84 -9.62
CA SER A 39 1.92 2.34 -9.77
C SER A 39 1.62 3.50 -8.82
N ALA A 40 2.00 3.37 -7.57
CA ALA A 40 1.80 4.40 -6.56
C ALA A 40 2.65 5.64 -6.83
N TRP A 41 3.91 5.46 -7.23
CA TRP A 41 4.77 6.57 -7.63
C TRP A 41 4.12 7.40 -8.75
N TYR A 42 3.75 6.74 -9.84
CA TYR A 42 3.12 7.40 -10.98
C TYR A 42 1.83 8.10 -10.59
N TRP A 43 0.98 7.42 -9.83
CA TRP A 43 -0.30 7.97 -9.41
C TRP A 43 -0.13 9.22 -8.53
N CYS A 44 0.74 9.15 -7.52
CA CYS A 44 1.00 10.28 -6.61
C CYS A 44 1.60 11.48 -7.36
N GLU A 45 2.54 11.25 -8.28
CA GLU A 45 3.11 12.29 -9.11
C GLU A 45 2.02 13.01 -9.93
N LYS A 46 1.16 12.27 -10.61
CA LYS A 46 0.12 12.85 -11.46
C LYS A 46 -0.99 13.56 -10.68
N GLU A 47 -1.40 13.00 -9.56
CA GLU A 47 -2.42 13.63 -8.72
C GLU A 47 -1.87 14.87 -7.98
N ALA A 48 -0.62 14.85 -7.55
CA ALA A 48 0.04 16.01 -6.99
C ALA A 48 0.10 17.17 -8.00
N GLU A 49 0.52 16.91 -9.24
CA GLU A 49 0.52 17.87 -10.33
C GLU A 49 -0.89 18.43 -10.60
N CYS A 50 -1.88 17.54 -10.67
CA CYS A 50 -3.24 17.89 -11.03
C CYS A 50 -3.95 18.75 -9.98
N HIS A 51 -3.68 18.50 -8.71
CA HIS A 51 -4.37 19.12 -7.57
C HIS A 51 -3.50 20.12 -6.80
N GLY A 52 -2.25 20.32 -7.19
CA GLY A 52 -1.33 21.23 -6.50
C GLY A 52 -1.00 20.79 -5.08
N LEU A 53 -0.84 19.49 -4.87
CA LEU A 53 -0.55 18.89 -3.57
C LEU A 53 0.94 18.71 -3.34
N GLU A 54 1.38 18.84 -2.10
CA GLU A 54 2.78 18.65 -1.71
C GLU A 54 2.88 17.91 -0.36
N GLY A 55 3.98 17.20 -0.18
CA GLY A 55 4.32 16.59 1.10
C GLY A 55 3.27 15.57 1.59
N VAL A 56 2.91 15.69 2.86
CA VAL A 56 1.97 14.78 3.53
C VAL A 56 0.59 14.78 2.86
N ASP A 57 0.16 15.90 2.30
CA ASP A 57 -1.15 16.02 1.65
C ASP A 57 -1.28 15.07 0.45
N VAL A 58 -0.18 14.78 -0.26
CA VAL A 58 -0.16 13.78 -1.35
C VAL A 58 -0.46 12.39 -0.81
N PHE A 59 0.18 12.02 0.31
CA PHE A 59 -0.01 10.71 0.92
C PHE A 59 -1.43 10.53 1.46
N GLU A 60 -1.95 11.52 2.17
CA GLU A 60 -3.32 11.51 2.70
C GLU A 60 -4.36 11.48 1.59
N HIS A 61 -4.14 12.24 0.51
CA HIS A 61 -4.99 12.18 -0.69
C HIS A 61 -4.99 10.75 -1.29
N TYR A 62 -3.83 10.13 -1.39
CA TYR A 62 -3.72 8.76 -1.88
C TYR A 62 -4.50 7.78 -1.01
N MET A 63 -4.34 7.83 0.30
CA MET A 63 -5.08 6.97 1.24
C MET A 63 -6.60 7.18 1.15
N THR A 64 -7.03 8.43 1.02
CA THR A 64 -8.45 8.77 0.82
C THR A 64 -8.99 8.15 -0.47
N ARG A 65 -8.25 8.25 -1.56
CA ARG A 65 -8.68 7.70 -2.86
C ARG A 65 -8.70 6.17 -2.86
N LEU A 66 -7.73 5.52 -2.21
CA LEU A 66 -7.76 4.06 -2.03
C LEU A 66 -8.98 3.61 -1.22
N SER A 67 -9.31 4.33 -0.16
CA SER A 67 -10.50 4.05 0.67
C SER A 67 -11.79 4.18 -0.15
N GLN A 68 -11.90 5.20 -0.98
CA GLN A 68 -13.06 5.41 -1.86
C GLN A 68 -13.21 4.34 -2.96
N ARG A 69 -12.15 3.60 -3.28
CA ARG A 69 -12.16 2.54 -4.30
C ARG A 69 -12.59 1.17 -3.77
N GLY A 70 -12.92 1.06 -2.50
CA GLY A 70 -13.46 -0.15 -1.91
C GLY A 70 -12.44 -1.19 -1.44
N TRP A 71 -11.15 -0.83 -1.38
CA TRP A 71 -10.11 -1.72 -0.82
C TRP A 71 -10.20 -1.90 0.68
N GLY A 72 -10.73 -0.91 1.38
CA GLY A 72 -10.86 -0.81 2.81
C GLY A 72 -10.80 0.66 3.24
N HIS A 73 -10.63 0.92 4.51
CA HIS A 73 -10.46 2.26 5.06
C HIS A 73 -9.02 2.42 5.55
N PHE A 74 -8.23 3.19 4.81
CA PHE A 74 -6.83 3.46 5.11
C PHE A 74 -6.70 4.72 5.96
N ILE A 75 -6.08 4.59 7.12
CA ILE A 75 -5.91 5.66 8.11
C ILE A 75 -4.41 5.87 8.33
N VAL A 76 -3.93 7.08 8.09
CA VAL A 76 -2.56 7.47 8.41
C VAL A 76 -2.49 7.75 9.92
N GLU A 77 -1.86 6.86 10.67
CA GLU A 77 -1.69 7.04 12.11
C GLU A 77 -0.49 7.92 12.46
N ALA A 78 0.57 7.84 11.67
CA ALA A 78 1.77 8.65 11.81
C ALA A 78 2.48 8.74 10.47
N ILE A 79 3.07 9.90 10.18
CA ILE A 79 3.94 10.11 9.02
C ILE A 79 4.98 11.17 9.37
N ASP A 80 6.26 10.86 9.10
CA ASP A 80 7.39 11.76 9.25
C ASP A 80 8.27 11.69 8.01
N LEU A 81 8.20 12.72 7.18
CA LEU A 81 8.95 12.78 5.93
C LEU A 81 10.46 12.97 6.15
N ASP A 82 10.86 13.61 7.24
CA ASP A 82 12.28 13.81 7.54
C ASP A 82 12.94 12.51 8.00
N ALA A 83 12.21 11.70 8.76
CA ALA A 83 12.64 10.37 9.18
C ALA A 83 12.39 9.28 8.12
N GLY A 84 11.56 9.53 7.13
CA GLY A 84 11.14 8.51 6.14
C GLY A 84 10.29 7.42 6.74
N THR A 85 9.45 7.74 7.71
CA THR A 85 8.60 6.77 8.43
C THR A 85 7.12 7.07 8.25
N CYS A 86 6.33 6.00 8.17
CA CYS A 86 4.88 6.11 8.14
C CYS A 86 4.26 4.86 8.76
N ARG A 87 3.08 5.03 9.36
CA ARG A 87 2.25 3.93 9.85
C ARG A 87 0.84 4.11 9.32
N VAL A 88 0.35 3.09 8.63
CA VAL A 88 -1.01 3.05 8.07
C VAL A 88 -1.78 1.92 8.71
N ARG A 89 -2.98 2.21 9.18
CA ARG A 89 -3.95 1.23 9.64
C ARG A 89 -5.00 1.00 8.56
N LEU A 90 -5.33 -0.25 8.32
CA LEU A 90 -6.36 -0.66 7.37
C LEU A 90 -7.53 -1.30 8.12
N GLU A 91 -8.68 -0.65 8.07
CA GLU A 91 -9.96 -1.17 8.56
C GLU A 91 -10.82 -1.65 7.39
N HIS A 92 -11.72 -2.57 7.66
CA HIS A 92 -12.68 -3.08 6.67
C HIS A 92 -12.03 -3.58 5.37
N SER A 93 -10.93 -4.30 5.51
CA SER A 93 -10.18 -4.84 4.36
C SER A 93 -11.05 -5.70 3.45
N ALA A 94 -11.02 -5.42 2.16
CA ALA A 94 -11.70 -6.22 1.14
C ALA A 94 -11.20 -7.67 1.13
N PHE A 95 -9.92 -7.90 1.37
CA PHE A 95 -9.32 -9.23 1.48
C PHE A 95 -9.82 -9.99 2.70
N ALA A 96 -9.74 -9.39 3.88
CA ALA A 96 -10.20 -10.03 5.12
C ALA A 96 -11.70 -10.28 5.10
N TYR A 97 -12.48 -9.39 4.51
CA TYR A 97 -13.93 -9.59 4.34
C TYR A 97 -14.24 -10.81 3.45
N GLN A 98 -13.50 -10.98 2.36
CA GLN A 98 -13.74 -12.06 1.39
C GLN A 98 -13.17 -13.41 1.85
N LEU A 99 -12.00 -13.40 2.47
CA LEU A 99 -11.26 -14.62 2.84
C LEU A 99 -11.52 -15.07 4.28
N GLY A 100 -11.95 -14.16 5.16
CA GLY A 100 -12.12 -14.42 6.59
C GLY A 100 -10.78 -14.54 7.33
N LYS A 101 -10.79 -15.26 8.44
CA LYS A 101 -9.59 -15.56 9.23
C LYS A 101 -8.83 -16.71 8.60
N THR A 102 -7.69 -16.43 8.04
CA THR A 102 -6.81 -17.40 7.36
C THR A 102 -5.58 -17.78 8.18
N GLY A 103 -5.28 -16.99 9.22
CA GLY A 103 -4.05 -17.12 10.00
C GLY A 103 -2.81 -16.53 9.32
N HIS A 104 -3.00 -15.85 8.18
CA HIS A 104 -1.91 -15.29 7.38
C HIS A 104 -2.14 -13.80 7.11
N LYS A 105 -1.05 -13.10 6.70
CA LYS A 105 -1.13 -11.74 6.20
C LYS A 105 -1.61 -11.76 4.75
N GLU A 106 -2.79 -11.23 4.50
CA GLU A 106 -3.46 -11.33 3.20
C GLU A 106 -3.40 -10.04 2.35
N GLU A 107 -3.19 -8.90 2.99
CA GLU A 107 -3.22 -7.60 2.31
C GLU A 107 -1.85 -7.13 1.81
N TYR A 108 -0.91 -8.04 1.61
CA TYR A 108 0.46 -7.71 1.19
C TYR A 108 0.54 -7.02 -0.18
N MET A 109 -0.52 -7.07 -0.98
CA MET A 109 -0.62 -6.34 -2.23
C MET A 109 -0.38 -4.83 -2.05
N PHE A 110 -0.83 -4.26 -0.94
CA PHE A 110 -0.73 -2.83 -0.68
C PHE A 110 0.66 -2.38 -0.24
N THR A 111 1.51 -3.30 0.16
CA THR A 111 2.79 -2.99 0.81
C THR A 111 3.68 -2.09 -0.06
N GLY A 112 3.85 -2.43 -1.33
CA GLY A 112 4.64 -1.63 -2.27
C GLY A 112 4.03 -0.26 -2.59
N TRP A 113 2.70 -0.13 -2.46
CA TRP A 113 2.00 1.14 -2.71
C TRP A 113 2.43 2.22 -1.73
N PHE A 114 2.61 1.89 -0.46
CA PHE A 114 3.01 2.85 0.56
C PHE A 114 4.46 3.31 0.38
N ALA A 115 5.37 2.40 0.06
CA ALA A 115 6.76 2.76 -0.23
C ALA A 115 6.86 3.62 -1.51
N GLY A 116 6.14 3.26 -2.57
CA GLY A 116 6.12 4.02 -3.81
C GLY A 116 5.58 5.44 -3.64
N ALA A 117 4.50 5.60 -2.88
CA ALA A 117 3.93 6.90 -2.55
C ALA A 117 4.91 7.74 -1.71
N MET A 118 5.49 7.15 -0.68
CA MET A 118 6.44 7.84 0.20
C MET A 118 7.68 8.30 -0.57
N ASP A 119 8.25 7.43 -1.39
CA ASP A 119 9.47 7.74 -2.14
C ASP A 119 9.24 8.81 -3.22
N GLN A 120 8.07 8.82 -3.85
CA GLN A 120 7.68 9.88 -4.77
C GLN A 120 7.63 11.24 -4.05
N ILE A 121 7.01 11.30 -2.89
CA ILE A 121 6.90 12.51 -2.07
C ILE A 121 8.29 12.99 -1.64
N LEU A 122 9.14 12.08 -1.19
CA LEU A 122 10.52 12.39 -0.80
C LEU A 122 11.33 12.92 -1.98
N ALA A 123 11.22 12.29 -3.15
CA ALA A 123 11.89 12.75 -4.36
C ALA A 123 11.41 14.14 -4.80
N ALA A 124 10.11 14.39 -4.74
CA ALA A 124 9.53 15.69 -5.12
C ALA A 124 10.00 16.84 -4.22
N ARG A 125 10.35 16.57 -2.96
CA ARG A 125 10.95 17.57 -2.04
C ARG A 125 12.47 17.62 -2.08
N GLY A 126 13.11 16.90 -3.03
CA GLY A 126 14.56 16.91 -3.21
C GLY A 126 15.35 16.03 -2.23
N SER A 127 14.69 15.11 -1.53
CA SER A 127 15.34 14.16 -0.63
C SER A 127 15.87 12.94 -1.39
N ASP A 128 17.08 12.50 -1.06
CA ASP A 128 17.65 11.24 -1.56
C ASP A 128 17.23 10.02 -0.74
N LEU A 129 16.51 10.24 0.36
CA LEU A 129 16.00 9.17 1.21
C LEU A 129 15.03 8.29 0.44
N ARG A 130 15.17 6.98 0.60
CA ARG A 130 14.25 5.97 0.07
C ARG A 130 13.78 5.06 1.19
N THR A 131 12.65 4.43 0.98
CA THR A 131 11.95 3.67 2.01
C THR A 131 11.67 2.24 1.57
N ILE A 132 11.34 1.42 2.56
CA ILE A 132 10.76 0.09 2.39
C ILE A 132 9.52 -0.01 3.28
N SER A 133 8.52 -0.74 2.79
CA SER A 133 7.28 -0.96 3.50
C SER A 133 7.07 -2.44 3.81
N GLU A 134 6.46 -2.71 4.94
CA GLU A 134 6.09 -4.07 5.35
C GLU A 134 4.69 -4.08 5.98
N GLN A 135 3.97 -5.17 5.78
CA GLN A 135 2.76 -5.45 6.54
C GLN A 135 3.13 -6.13 7.85
N THR A 136 2.83 -5.49 8.98
CA THR A 136 3.15 -6.03 10.32
C THR A 136 1.99 -6.78 10.95
N GLN A 137 0.76 -6.51 10.51
CA GLN A 137 -0.46 -7.16 11.00
C GLN A 137 -1.52 -7.20 9.90
N SER A 138 -2.31 -8.27 9.86
CA SER A 138 -3.46 -8.42 8.98
C SER A 138 -4.73 -8.69 9.78
N ALA A 139 -5.86 -8.15 9.31
CA ALA A 139 -7.17 -8.48 9.84
C ALA A 139 -7.57 -9.95 9.59
N ALA A 140 -6.87 -10.66 8.71
CA ALA A 140 -7.06 -12.08 8.46
C ALA A 140 -6.32 -12.99 9.45
N GLU A 141 -5.43 -12.44 10.28
CA GLU A 141 -4.75 -13.16 11.35
C GLU A 141 -5.65 -13.33 12.57
N ASP A 142 -5.50 -14.43 13.30
CA ASP A 142 -6.27 -14.71 14.50
C ASP A 142 -6.00 -13.65 15.59
N GLY A 143 -7.09 -13.17 16.21
CA GLY A 143 -7.00 -12.14 17.25
C GLY A 143 -6.78 -10.71 16.75
N CYS A 144 -6.66 -10.51 15.45
CA CYS A 144 -6.50 -9.18 14.84
C CYS A 144 -7.79 -8.73 14.16
N GLU A 145 -8.11 -7.45 14.27
CA GLU A 145 -9.30 -6.85 13.66
C GLU A 145 -8.94 -5.86 12.54
N VAL A 146 -7.68 -5.41 12.50
CA VAL A 146 -7.20 -4.43 11.53
C VAL A 146 -5.87 -4.84 10.93
N GLY A 147 -5.59 -4.36 9.71
CA GLY A 147 -4.28 -4.44 9.10
C GLY A 147 -3.39 -3.27 9.54
N VAL A 148 -2.09 -3.50 9.61
CA VAL A 148 -1.09 -2.47 9.92
C VAL A 148 0.09 -2.60 8.98
N PHE A 149 0.47 -1.45 8.40
CA PHE A 149 1.62 -1.32 7.51
C PHE A 149 2.58 -0.29 8.08
N LYS A 150 3.87 -0.57 7.99
CA LYS A 150 4.93 0.35 8.40
C LYS A 150 5.86 0.64 7.24
N VAL A 151 6.15 1.92 7.04
CA VAL A 151 7.19 2.41 6.13
C VAL A 151 8.36 2.87 6.97
N LYS A 152 9.55 2.49 6.59
CA LYS A 152 10.81 2.84 7.25
C LYS A 152 11.88 3.17 6.22
N PRO A 153 12.91 3.97 6.58
CA PRO A 153 13.99 4.27 5.67
C PRO A 153 14.78 3.00 5.31
N LEU A 154 15.17 2.93 4.03
CA LEU A 154 16.07 1.90 3.55
C LEU A 154 17.46 2.18 4.13
N THR A 155 17.96 1.29 5.00
CA THR A 155 19.30 1.43 5.57
C THR A 155 20.36 0.85 4.62
N GLY A 156 21.56 1.46 4.60
CA GLY A 156 22.63 1.30 3.62
C GLY A 156 23.15 -0.10 3.25
N ALA A 157 22.52 -1.17 3.69
CA ALA A 157 22.85 -2.55 3.28
C ALA A 157 22.22 -2.95 1.93
N ALA A 158 21.37 -2.12 1.35
CA ALA A 158 20.68 -2.35 0.08
C ALA A 158 21.20 -1.42 -1.03
N ARG A 159 22.53 -1.27 -1.12
CA ARG A 159 23.20 -0.59 -2.25
C ARG A 159 23.43 -1.58 -3.37
#